data_89924edf86a9549b31f0fbdd277b36a1
#
_entry.id   89924edf86a9549b31f0fbdd277b36a1
#
_cell.length_a   1.000
_cell.length_b   1.000
_cell.length_c   1.000
_cell.angle_alpha   90.00
_cell.angle_beta   90.00
_cell.angle_gamma   90.00
#
_symmetry.space_group_name_H-M   'P 1'
#
loop_
_entity.id
_entity.type
_entity.pdbx_description
1 polymer ?
#
loop_
_entity_poly.entity_id
_entity_poly.type
_entity_poly.pdbx_seq_one_letter_code
_entity_poly.pdbx_strand_id
1 'polypeptide(L)'
;MELEGGQPVPAPPSLGGTIGDAGVRLLLLGCTGFVGRELVPFLLELGHTITLVSRRPQPFPAQAGDRLLCLKLDPADPASWDQDSLRQALAAAQGVVNLAGEPIAERRWTPEHLDRLVSSRVRTTELLVQAIARLPHPPAVLVNGSAVGYYGTSADDRFGEAAAPGDDVLGQLCRRWEAAAQAVPSPTRLVILRIGIVLGPDGGALGKMLPVFRAGFGGPVGSGRQWMSWIHRHDLCRLIAAALEDTTYSGMYNAVAPEPVRMADFAAALGRSLGRPSLLPVPGAILRLLLGDGAQVVLEGQQVLPERLAAQGFRYQYPDLSAALGAATSPGLR
;
A
#
# COMPACT_ATOMS: atom_id res chain seq x y z
N MET A 1 39.04 -4.04 25.58
CA MET A 1 37.67 -4.58 25.52
C MET A 1 37.12 -4.15 24.20
N GLU A 2 37.37 -5.02 23.20
CA GLU A 2 37.08 -4.77 21.78
C GLU A 2 35.58 -4.85 21.54
N LEU A 3 35.04 -3.85 20.85
CA LEU A 3 33.69 -3.83 20.39
C LEU A 3 33.56 -4.75 19.18
N GLU A 4 32.84 -5.85 19.35
CA GLU A 4 32.55 -6.80 18.27
C GLU A 4 31.82 -6.12 17.12
N GLY A 5 32.39 -6.25 15.94
CA GLY A 5 31.88 -5.71 14.70
C GLY A 5 30.56 -6.34 14.32
N GLY A 6 29.56 -5.47 14.08
CA GLY A 6 28.28 -5.87 13.51
C GLY A 6 28.48 -6.53 12.14
N GLN A 7 27.97 -7.74 11.99
CA GLN A 7 28.00 -8.45 10.72
C GLN A 7 27.18 -7.68 9.66
N PRO A 8 27.65 -7.62 8.42
CA PRO A 8 26.88 -7.01 7.34
C PRO A 8 25.60 -7.80 7.10
N VAL A 9 24.48 -7.08 6.98
CA VAL A 9 23.18 -7.63 6.63
C VAL A 9 23.32 -8.44 5.34
N PRO A 10 22.87 -9.70 5.29
CA PRO A 10 23.00 -10.51 4.09
C PRO A 10 22.21 -9.89 2.94
N ALA A 11 22.81 -9.87 1.76
CA ALA A 11 22.14 -9.46 0.53
C ALA A 11 20.84 -10.26 0.32
N PRO A 12 19.77 -9.65 -0.21
CA PRO A 12 18.51 -10.35 -0.42
C PRO A 12 18.73 -11.56 -1.33
N PRO A 13 18.07 -12.70 -1.04
CA PRO A 13 18.17 -13.88 -1.91
C PRO A 13 17.60 -13.52 -3.28
N SER A 14 18.31 -13.88 -4.34
CA SER A 14 17.86 -13.79 -5.73
C SER A 14 16.49 -14.49 -5.84
N LEU A 15 15.47 -13.78 -6.31
CA LEU A 15 14.16 -14.34 -6.64
C LEU A 15 14.37 -15.28 -7.84
N GLY A 16 14.42 -16.57 -7.57
CA GLY A 16 14.58 -17.60 -8.60
C GLY A 16 13.28 -17.81 -9.36
N GLY A 17 13.25 -17.39 -10.60
CA GLY A 17 12.13 -17.64 -11.53
C GLY A 17 12.23 -16.72 -12.74
N THR A 18 12.84 -17.18 -13.80
CA THR A 18 13.09 -16.63 -15.13
C THR A 18 12.02 -15.65 -15.67
N ILE A 19 12.23 -14.35 -15.44
CA ILE A 19 12.07 -13.33 -16.46
C ILE A 19 13.51 -12.88 -16.74
N GLY A 20 13.95 -12.90 -18.02
CA GLY A 20 15.34 -12.71 -18.38
C GLY A 20 15.96 -11.43 -17.78
N ASP A 21 17.30 -11.36 -17.76
CA ASP A 21 18.16 -10.28 -17.22
C ASP A 21 17.88 -8.84 -17.75
N ALA A 22 16.82 -8.65 -18.51
CA ALA A 22 16.34 -7.35 -19.00
C ALA A 22 15.09 -6.93 -18.24
N GLY A 23 15.17 -5.83 -17.50
CA GLY A 23 14.03 -5.24 -16.80
C GLY A 23 12.83 -5.00 -17.73
N VAL A 24 11.61 -5.09 -17.19
CA VAL A 24 10.36 -4.90 -17.95
C VAL A 24 9.86 -3.46 -17.88
N ARG A 25 9.04 -3.08 -18.86
CA ARG A 25 8.36 -1.78 -18.86
C ARG A 25 7.10 -1.84 -18.02
N LEU A 26 7.01 -0.93 -17.05
CA LEU A 26 5.90 -0.84 -16.09
C LEU A 26 5.15 0.49 -16.24
N LEU A 27 3.83 0.44 -16.16
CA LEU A 27 2.98 1.62 -16.00
C LEU A 27 2.46 1.68 -14.56
N LEU A 28 2.74 2.78 -13.87
CA LEU A 28 2.38 2.97 -12.46
C LEU A 28 1.39 4.12 -12.30
N LEU A 29 0.25 3.87 -11.64
CA LEU A 29 -0.74 4.87 -11.28
C LEU A 29 -0.78 5.04 -9.75
N GLY A 30 -0.84 6.29 -9.27
CA GLY A 30 -0.91 6.58 -7.83
C GLY A 30 0.39 6.38 -7.05
N CYS A 31 1.51 6.15 -7.74
CA CYS A 31 2.81 5.85 -7.11
C CYS A 31 3.68 7.11 -6.86
N THR A 32 3.09 8.28 -6.69
CA THR A 32 3.78 9.49 -6.18
C THR A 32 3.58 9.71 -4.67
N GLY A 33 2.74 8.89 -4.04
CA GLY A 33 2.42 8.95 -2.61
C GLY A 33 3.40 8.20 -1.73
N PHE A 34 2.98 7.94 -0.50
CA PHE A 34 3.79 7.33 0.56
C PHE A 34 4.41 5.97 0.16
N VAL A 35 3.64 5.08 -0.44
CA VAL A 35 4.16 3.78 -0.91
C VAL A 35 5.06 3.97 -2.13
N GLY A 36 4.65 4.79 -3.09
CA GLY A 36 5.35 4.99 -4.35
C GLY A 36 6.73 5.63 -4.21
N ARG A 37 6.96 6.43 -3.17
CA ARG A 37 8.30 7.01 -2.89
C ARG A 37 9.37 5.95 -2.63
N GLU A 38 9.00 4.77 -2.17
CA GLU A 38 9.91 3.63 -2.02
C GLU A 38 9.78 2.65 -3.19
N LEU A 39 8.55 2.39 -3.65
CA LEU A 39 8.29 1.44 -4.73
C LEU A 39 8.98 1.81 -6.04
N VAL A 40 8.93 3.10 -6.44
CA VAL A 40 9.52 3.53 -7.72
C VAL A 40 11.04 3.35 -7.73
N PRO A 41 11.83 3.86 -6.75
CA PRO A 41 13.26 3.56 -6.68
C PRO A 41 13.55 2.06 -6.62
N PHE A 42 12.80 1.30 -5.82
CA PHE A 42 12.98 -0.14 -5.67
C PHE A 42 12.81 -0.89 -6.99
N LEU A 43 11.78 -0.59 -7.78
CA LEU A 43 11.57 -1.19 -9.09
C LEU A 43 12.65 -0.76 -10.12
N LEU A 44 13.14 0.48 -10.04
CA LEU A 44 14.26 0.94 -10.86
C LEU A 44 15.56 0.20 -10.53
N GLU A 45 15.83 -0.09 -9.25
CA GLU A 45 16.96 -0.89 -8.79
C GLU A 45 16.90 -2.33 -9.31
N LEU A 46 15.69 -2.91 -9.43
CA LEU A 46 15.45 -4.20 -10.06
C LEU A 46 15.62 -4.18 -11.60
N GLY A 47 15.97 -3.02 -12.19
CA GLY A 47 16.25 -2.89 -13.63
C GLY A 47 15.04 -2.51 -14.47
N HIS A 48 13.86 -2.30 -13.91
CA HIS A 48 12.66 -1.95 -14.67
C HIS A 48 12.72 -0.53 -15.26
N THR A 49 11.97 -0.32 -16.34
CA THR A 49 11.69 1.01 -16.90
C THR A 49 10.26 1.39 -16.54
N ILE A 50 10.05 2.60 -16.04
CA ILE A 50 8.79 3.01 -15.45
C ILE A 50 8.20 4.21 -16.18
N THR A 51 6.93 4.12 -16.56
CA THR A 51 6.09 5.29 -16.85
C THR A 51 5.16 5.52 -15.65
N LEU A 52 5.30 6.67 -15.01
CA LEU A 52 4.52 7.08 -13.85
C LEU A 52 3.45 8.08 -14.24
N VAL A 53 2.18 7.80 -13.94
CA VAL A 53 1.05 8.71 -14.18
C VAL A 53 0.63 9.37 -12.88
N SER A 54 0.64 10.70 -12.85
CA SER A 54 0.28 11.47 -11.67
C SER A 54 -0.23 12.88 -12.02
N ARG A 55 -1.20 13.35 -11.26
CA ARG A 55 -1.66 14.75 -11.30
C ARG A 55 -0.56 15.74 -10.90
N ARG A 56 0.31 15.31 -10.00
CA ARG A 56 1.42 16.10 -9.45
C ARG A 56 2.69 15.25 -9.44
N PRO A 57 3.44 15.22 -10.54
CA PRO A 57 4.73 14.54 -10.57
C PRO A 57 5.62 15.07 -9.45
N GLN A 58 6.18 14.16 -8.67
CA GLN A 58 7.19 14.48 -7.66
C GLN A 58 8.57 14.26 -8.28
N PRO A 59 9.57 15.04 -7.91
CA PRO A 59 10.94 14.73 -8.30
C PRO A 59 11.37 13.42 -7.64
N PHE A 60 11.80 12.48 -8.45
CA PHE A 60 12.52 11.29 -8.00
C PHE A 60 14.02 11.53 -8.13
N PRO A 61 14.86 10.77 -7.38
CA PRO A 61 16.30 10.93 -7.43
C PRO A 61 16.84 10.90 -8.87
N ALA A 62 17.90 11.66 -9.13
CA ALA A 62 18.54 11.77 -10.46
C ALA A 62 19.04 10.42 -11.02
N GLN A 63 19.22 9.41 -10.17
CA GLN A 63 19.57 8.03 -10.55
C GLN A 63 18.50 7.34 -11.41
N ALA A 64 17.27 7.87 -11.47
CA ALA A 64 16.22 7.35 -12.35
C ALA A 64 16.59 7.42 -13.84
N GLY A 65 17.34 8.46 -14.25
CA GLY A 65 17.80 8.65 -15.64
C GLY A 65 16.67 8.47 -16.65
N ASP A 66 17.00 7.92 -17.82
CA ASP A 66 16.04 7.68 -18.92
C ASP A 66 15.07 6.53 -18.63
N ARG A 67 15.22 5.83 -17.50
CA ARG A 67 14.32 4.72 -17.14
C ARG A 67 13.06 5.15 -16.40
N LEU A 68 12.87 6.44 -16.11
CA LEU A 68 11.66 6.98 -15.49
C LEU A 68 11.07 8.11 -16.32
N LEU A 69 9.88 7.89 -16.87
CA LEU A 69 9.06 8.90 -17.50
C LEU A 69 7.88 9.26 -16.59
N CYS A 70 7.64 10.56 -16.38
CA CYS A 70 6.49 11.03 -15.62
C CYS A 70 5.49 11.74 -16.53
N LEU A 71 4.28 11.22 -16.61
CA LEU A 71 3.15 11.83 -17.32
C LEU A 71 2.28 12.61 -16.32
N LYS A 72 2.11 13.92 -16.55
CA LYS A 72 1.24 14.76 -15.75
C LYS A 72 -0.19 14.65 -16.23
N LEU A 73 -0.91 13.64 -15.78
CA LEU A 73 -2.30 13.34 -16.15
C LEU A 73 -3.10 12.93 -14.92
N ASP A 74 -4.42 13.09 -14.98
CA ASP A 74 -5.34 12.56 -13.97
C ASP A 74 -5.93 11.23 -14.44
N PRO A 75 -5.57 10.08 -13.84
CA PRO A 75 -6.09 8.80 -14.27
C PRO A 75 -7.59 8.60 -13.99
N ALA A 76 -8.23 9.48 -13.20
CA ALA A 76 -9.68 9.48 -13.00
C ALA A 76 -10.43 10.29 -14.07
N ASP A 77 -9.72 11.03 -14.92
CA ASP A 77 -10.28 11.79 -16.05
C ASP A 77 -10.25 10.94 -17.33
N PRO A 78 -11.40 10.65 -17.96
CA PRO A 78 -11.46 9.93 -19.24
C PRO A 78 -10.60 10.56 -20.33
N ALA A 79 -10.51 11.89 -20.41
CA ALA A 79 -9.72 12.59 -21.42
C ALA A 79 -8.21 12.31 -21.31
N SER A 80 -7.73 11.91 -20.12
CA SER A 80 -6.34 11.49 -19.94
C SER A 80 -6.01 10.22 -20.71
N TRP A 81 -6.97 9.32 -20.88
CA TRP A 81 -6.80 8.03 -21.57
C TRP A 81 -6.85 8.17 -23.10
N ASP A 82 -7.30 9.31 -23.59
CA ASP A 82 -7.27 9.66 -25.02
C ASP A 82 -5.93 10.30 -25.45
N GLN A 83 -5.06 10.66 -24.48
CA GLN A 83 -3.74 11.20 -24.76
C GLN A 83 -2.80 10.14 -25.36
N ASP A 84 -2.16 10.47 -26.47
CA ASP A 84 -1.24 9.56 -27.18
C ASP A 84 -0.09 9.08 -26.28
N SER A 85 0.42 9.94 -25.41
CA SER A 85 1.50 9.59 -24.46
C SER A 85 1.08 8.48 -23.48
N LEU A 86 -0.15 8.52 -22.94
CA LEU A 86 -0.62 7.47 -22.03
C LEU A 86 -0.99 6.20 -22.80
N ARG A 87 -1.62 6.32 -23.97
CA ARG A 87 -1.95 5.17 -24.81
C ARG A 87 -0.70 4.41 -25.24
N GLN A 88 0.36 5.11 -25.67
CA GLN A 88 1.64 4.50 -26.03
C GLN A 88 2.32 3.86 -24.83
N ALA A 89 2.32 4.53 -23.66
CA ALA A 89 2.89 3.99 -22.44
C ALA A 89 2.19 2.70 -22.00
N LEU A 90 0.85 2.66 -22.04
CA LEU A 90 0.07 1.48 -21.70
C LEU A 90 0.29 0.34 -22.71
N ALA A 91 0.32 0.65 -24.02
CA ALA A 91 0.56 -0.35 -25.06
C ALA A 91 1.98 -0.96 -24.99
N ALA A 92 2.95 -0.19 -24.49
CA ALA A 92 4.32 -0.66 -24.27
C ALA A 92 4.53 -1.37 -22.93
N ALA A 93 3.60 -1.26 -21.98
CA ALA A 93 3.74 -1.81 -20.64
C ALA A 93 3.56 -3.34 -20.64
N GLN A 94 4.44 -4.03 -19.96
CA GLN A 94 4.37 -5.47 -19.70
C GLN A 94 3.66 -5.77 -18.36
N GLY A 95 3.69 -4.83 -17.43
CA GLY A 95 2.97 -4.87 -16.17
C GLY A 95 2.42 -3.51 -15.78
N VAL A 96 1.33 -3.52 -15.03
CA VAL A 96 0.67 -2.32 -14.51
C VAL A 96 0.51 -2.42 -13.02
N VAL A 97 0.85 -1.35 -12.29
CA VAL A 97 0.56 -1.19 -10.85
C VAL A 97 -0.40 -0.03 -10.65
N ASN A 98 -1.56 -0.29 -10.07
CA ASN A 98 -2.55 0.72 -9.75
C ASN A 98 -2.72 0.85 -8.24
N LEU A 99 -2.10 1.88 -7.66
CA LEU A 99 -2.26 2.28 -6.26
C LEU A 99 -2.97 3.64 -6.15
N ALA A 100 -3.70 4.05 -7.19
CA ALA A 100 -4.41 5.32 -7.20
C ALA A 100 -5.51 5.34 -6.12
N GLY A 101 -5.51 6.40 -5.33
CA GLY A 101 -6.52 6.58 -4.28
C GLY A 101 -6.28 7.85 -3.48
N GLU A 102 -7.34 8.60 -3.22
CA GLU A 102 -7.33 9.75 -2.31
C GLU A 102 -7.15 9.26 -0.86
N PRO A 103 -6.41 9.96 0.01
CA PRO A 103 -6.24 9.58 1.41
C PRO A 103 -7.57 9.50 2.18
N ILE A 104 -7.80 8.39 2.89
CA ILE A 104 -9.08 8.10 3.55
C ILE A 104 -9.22 8.84 4.89
N ALA A 105 -8.12 8.95 5.67
CA ALA A 105 -8.12 9.43 7.05
C ALA A 105 -7.52 10.84 7.22
N GLU A 106 -7.51 11.67 6.17
CA GLU A 106 -6.94 13.03 6.25
C GLU A 106 -7.99 14.11 6.42
N ARG A 107 -9.22 13.84 6.05
CA ARG A 107 -10.31 14.81 6.04
C ARG A 107 -11.59 14.18 6.56
N ARG A 108 -12.52 15.05 6.98
CA ARG A 108 -13.89 14.66 7.31
C ARG A 108 -14.57 14.06 6.08
N TRP A 109 -15.36 13.02 6.26
CA TRP A 109 -16.14 12.41 5.19
C TRP A 109 -17.39 13.24 4.91
N THR A 110 -17.25 14.19 4.01
CA THR A 110 -18.40 14.86 3.37
C THR A 110 -18.83 14.09 2.14
N PRO A 111 -20.05 14.30 1.61
CA PRO A 111 -20.47 13.68 0.36
C PRO A 111 -19.46 13.88 -0.78
N GLU A 112 -18.90 15.09 -0.92
CA GLU A 112 -17.91 15.42 -1.96
C GLU A 112 -16.57 14.71 -1.73
N HIS A 113 -16.21 14.46 -0.46
CA HIS A 113 -15.00 13.70 -0.16
C HIS A 113 -15.21 12.21 -0.44
N LEU A 114 -16.36 11.65 -0.06
CA LEU A 114 -16.73 10.26 -0.37
C LEU A 114 -16.74 10.02 -1.89
N ASP A 115 -17.29 10.96 -2.66
CA ASP A 115 -17.25 10.92 -4.12
C ASP A 115 -15.83 10.89 -4.67
N ARG A 116 -14.91 11.67 -4.10
CA ARG A 116 -13.48 11.62 -4.44
C ARG A 116 -12.82 10.31 -4.06
N LEU A 117 -13.16 9.73 -2.90
CA LEU A 117 -12.67 8.41 -2.50
C LEU A 117 -13.09 7.33 -3.50
N VAL A 118 -14.33 7.38 -3.96
CA VAL A 118 -14.86 6.46 -4.98
C VAL A 118 -14.21 6.71 -6.33
N SER A 119 -14.23 7.93 -6.84
CA SER A 119 -13.74 8.25 -8.18
C SER A 119 -12.25 7.98 -8.33
N SER A 120 -11.43 8.35 -7.34
CA SER A 120 -9.99 8.11 -7.37
C SER A 120 -9.60 6.63 -7.39
N ARG A 121 -10.50 5.72 -7.02
CA ARG A 121 -10.29 4.26 -6.98
C ARG A 121 -11.09 3.55 -8.06
N VAL A 122 -12.39 3.57 -7.95
CA VAL A 122 -13.30 2.81 -8.82
C VAL A 122 -13.21 3.30 -10.24
N ARG A 123 -13.46 4.61 -10.48
CA ARG A 123 -13.43 5.18 -11.83
C ARG A 123 -12.05 5.07 -12.48
N THR A 124 -10.99 5.34 -11.73
CA THR A 124 -9.61 5.16 -12.26
C THR A 124 -9.39 3.71 -12.72
N THR A 125 -9.83 2.74 -11.92
CA THR A 125 -9.66 1.31 -12.24
C THR A 125 -10.52 0.90 -13.43
N GLU A 126 -11.77 1.37 -13.52
CA GLU A 126 -12.66 1.14 -14.66
C GLU A 126 -12.05 1.66 -15.98
N LEU A 127 -11.53 2.90 -15.95
CA LEU A 127 -10.89 3.51 -17.13
C LEU A 127 -9.62 2.75 -17.54
N LEU A 128 -8.79 2.35 -16.58
CA LEU A 128 -7.61 1.53 -16.82
C LEU A 128 -7.99 0.20 -17.47
N VAL A 129 -8.96 -0.52 -16.91
CA VAL A 129 -9.41 -1.83 -17.40
C VAL A 129 -10.01 -1.69 -18.81
N GLN A 130 -10.81 -0.65 -19.07
CA GLN A 130 -11.33 -0.35 -20.40
C GLN A 130 -10.21 -0.03 -21.40
N ALA A 131 -9.17 0.68 -20.97
CA ALA A 131 -8.02 0.97 -21.83
C ALA A 131 -7.22 -0.30 -22.15
N ILE A 132 -7.00 -1.18 -21.17
CA ILE A 132 -6.35 -2.49 -21.36
C ILE A 132 -7.15 -3.34 -22.35
N ALA A 133 -8.48 -3.36 -22.24
CA ALA A 133 -9.35 -4.16 -23.09
C ALA A 133 -9.33 -3.75 -24.57
N ARG A 134 -8.87 -2.53 -24.88
CA ARG A 134 -8.75 -2.02 -26.27
C ARG A 134 -7.40 -2.36 -26.91
N LEU A 135 -6.45 -2.90 -26.15
CA LEU A 135 -5.11 -3.19 -26.67
C LEU A 135 -5.08 -4.51 -27.42
N PRO A 136 -4.41 -4.58 -28.57
CA PRO A 136 -4.18 -5.86 -29.27
C PRO A 136 -3.24 -6.78 -28.49
N HIS A 137 -2.33 -6.21 -27.70
CA HIS A 137 -1.40 -6.91 -26.84
C HIS A 137 -1.46 -6.29 -25.42
N PRO A 138 -2.35 -6.79 -24.54
CA PRO A 138 -2.51 -6.24 -23.20
C PRO A 138 -1.32 -6.58 -22.30
N PRO A 139 -1.09 -5.83 -21.20
CA PRO A 139 -0.08 -6.14 -20.21
C PRO A 139 -0.27 -7.56 -19.66
N ALA A 140 0.82 -8.25 -19.35
CA ALA A 140 0.79 -9.60 -18.78
C ALA A 140 0.18 -9.64 -17.37
N VAL A 141 0.32 -8.55 -16.60
CA VAL A 141 -0.15 -8.48 -15.21
C VAL A 141 -0.67 -7.10 -14.85
N LEU A 142 -1.76 -7.08 -14.08
CA LEU A 142 -2.28 -5.92 -13.35
C LEU A 142 -2.20 -6.21 -11.85
N VAL A 143 -1.37 -5.45 -11.11
CA VAL A 143 -1.36 -5.42 -9.65
C VAL A 143 -2.19 -4.23 -9.20
N ASN A 144 -3.37 -4.50 -8.63
CA ASN A 144 -4.32 -3.47 -8.20
C ASN A 144 -4.40 -3.39 -6.67
N GLY A 145 -4.31 -2.18 -6.13
CA GLY A 145 -4.55 -1.94 -4.72
C GLY A 145 -6.02 -2.19 -4.34
N SER A 146 -6.20 -2.63 -3.12
CA SER A 146 -7.42 -2.65 -2.32
C SER A 146 -7.02 -2.35 -0.87
N ALA A 147 -7.88 -2.54 0.10
CA ALA A 147 -7.55 -2.32 1.50
C ALA A 147 -8.21 -3.37 2.40
N VAL A 148 -7.62 -3.60 3.58
CA VAL A 148 -8.22 -4.46 4.62
C VAL A 148 -9.59 -3.96 5.10
N GLY A 149 -9.92 -2.69 4.83
CA GLY A 149 -11.26 -2.15 5.00
C GLY A 149 -12.35 -2.91 4.21
N TYR A 150 -11.98 -3.78 3.26
CA TYR A 150 -12.87 -4.72 2.60
C TYR A 150 -13.72 -5.55 3.57
N TYR A 151 -13.14 -5.94 4.71
CA TYR A 151 -13.80 -6.81 5.69
C TYR A 151 -14.74 -6.07 6.67
N GLY A 152 -14.76 -4.73 6.63
CA GLY A 152 -15.41 -3.96 7.67
C GLY A 152 -14.61 -3.99 8.97
N THR A 153 -15.27 -3.76 10.10
CA THR A 153 -14.65 -3.74 11.42
C THR A 153 -15.21 -4.85 12.32
N SER A 154 -14.33 -5.51 13.10
CA SER A 154 -14.71 -6.49 14.11
C SER A 154 -13.70 -6.51 15.25
N ALA A 155 -14.20 -6.66 16.48
CA ALA A 155 -13.35 -6.82 17.66
C ALA A 155 -12.79 -8.23 17.78
N ASP A 156 -13.52 -9.24 17.30
CA ASP A 156 -13.30 -10.65 17.66
C ASP A 156 -13.03 -11.55 16.44
N ASP A 157 -13.58 -11.18 15.26
CA ASP A 157 -13.44 -12.00 14.05
C ASP A 157 -12.03 -11.90 13.44
N ARG A 158 -11.63 -13.01 12.80
CA ARG A 158 -10.39 -13.13 12.03
C ARG A 158 -10.75 -13.27 10.55
N PHE A 159 -10.05 -12.52 9.70
CA PHE A 159 -10.34 -12.46 8.28
C PHE A 159 -9.16 -12.95 7.45
N GLY A 160 -9.30 -14.12 6.82
CA GLY A 160 -8.48 -14.57 5.70
C GLY A 160 -9.03 -14.04 4.38
N GLU A 161 -8.34 -14.32 3.27
CA GLU A 161 -8.71 -13.80 1.94
C GLU A 161 -10.09 -14.26 1.45
N ALA A 162 -10.57 -15.41 1.93
CA ALA A 162 -11.87 -15.99 1.59
C ALA A 162 -13.05 -15.36 2.35
N ALA A 163 -12.80 -14.53 3.37
CA ALA A 163 -13.86 -13.93 4.16
C ALA A 163 -14.69 -12.93 3.34
N ALA A 164 -15.99 -12.87 3.67
CA ALA A 164 -16.92 -11.97 3.01
C ALA A 164 -16.59 -10.48 3.28
N PRO A 165 -17.02 -9.57 2.38
CA PRO A 165 -16.88 -8.12 2.60
C PRO A 165 -17.80 -7.64 3.71
N GLY A 166 -17.36 -6.60 4.44
CA GLY A 166 -18.21 -5.85 5.36
C GLY A 166 -19.23 -4.98 4.63
N ASP A 167 -20.27 -4.61 5.37
CA ASP A 167 -21.38 -3.78 4.85
C ASP A 167 -21.20 -2.29 5.12
N ASP A 168 -20.13 -1.88 5.78
CA ASP A 168 -19.80 -0.49 6.04
C ASP A 168 -19.32 0.27 4.76
N VAL A 169 -19.12 1.57 4.89
CA VAL A 169 -18.70 2.44 3.77
C VAL A 169 -17.42 1.95 3.11
N LEU A 170 -16.44 1.48 3.90
CA LEU A 170 -15.16 1.02 3.38
C LEU A 170 -15.26 -0.36 2.73
N GLY A 171 -16.03 -1.27 3.32
CA GLY A 171 -16.31 -2.58 2.75
C GLY A 171 -17.00 -2.46 1.39
N GLN A 172 -18.02 -1.58 1.30
CA GLN A 172 -18.70 -1.30 0.03
C GLN A 172 -17.77 -0.65 -1.00
N LEU A 173 -16.94 0.30 -0.60
CA LEU A 173 -15.96 0.94 -1.48
C LEU A 173 -14.95 -0.09 -2.02
N CYS A 174 -14.36 -0.90 -1.15
CA CYS A 174 -13.38 -1.92 -1.54
C CYS A 174 -14.00 -2.97 -2.46
N ARG A 175 -15.23 -3.42 -2.18
CA ARG A 175 -15.96 -4.36 -3.03
C ARG A 175 -16.15 -3.80 -4.45
N ARG A 176 -16.58 -2.54 -4.58
CA ARG A 176 -16.72 -1.87 -5.89
C ARG A 176 -15.38 -1.74 -6.61
N TRP A 177 -14.34 -1.40 -5.87
CA TRP A 177 -12.99 -1.23 -6.40
C TRP A 177 -12.42 -2.55 -6.92
N GLU A 178 -12.55 -3.62 -6.15
CA GLU A 178 -12.13 -4.97 -6.57
C GLU A 178 -12.95 -5.47 -7.77
N ALA A 179 -14.25 -5.23 -7.79
CA ALA A 179 -15.12 -5.58 -8.94
C ALA A 179 -14.69 -4.87 -10.23
N ALA A 180 -14.30 -3.59 -10.15
CA ALA A 180 -13.77 -2.86 -11.29
C ALA A 180 -12.45 -3.48 -11.81
N ALA A 181 -11.56 -3.93 -10.92
CA ALA A 181 -10.31 -4.59 -11.30
C ALA A 181 -10.54 -6.00 -11.87
N GLN A 182 -11.50 -6.74 -11.33
CA GLN A 182 -11.86 -8.10 -11.80
C GLN A 182 -12.42 -8.12 -13.23
N ALA A 183 -12.86 -6.97 -13.74
CA ALA A 183 -13.30 -6.84 -15.13
C ALA A 183 -12.13 -6.80 -16.15
N VAL A 184 -10.87 -6.88 -15.69
CA VAL A 184 -9.72 -6.93 -16.62
C VAL A 184 -9.79 -8.18 -17.48
N PRO A 185 -9.63 -8.06 -18.83
CA PRO A 185 -9.78 -9.18 -19.73
C PRO A 185 -8.57 -10.13 -19.69
N SER A 186 -8.82 -11.40 -19.96
CA SER A 186 -7.76 -12.36 -20.32
C SER A 186 -7.03 -11.87 -21.58
N PRO A 187 -5.68 -12.05 -21.69
CA PRO A 187 -4.83 -12.86 -20.82
C PRO A 187 -4.18 -12.10 -19.65
N THR A 188 -4.56 -10.87 -19.35
CA THR A 188 -3.95 -10.11 -18.24
C THR A 188 -4.21 -10.80 -16.89
N ARG A 189 -3.17 -11.24 -16.22
CA ARG A 189 -3.23 -11.80 -14.85
C ARG A 189 -3.53 -10.69 -13.86
N LEU A 190 -4.52 -10.88 -13.00
CA LEU A 190 -4.90 -9.93 -11.96
C LEU A 190 -4.36 -10.35 -10.59
N VAL A 191 -3.72 -9.42 -9.89
CA VAL A 191 -3.38 -9.53 -8.47
C VAL A 191 -4.00 -8.35 -7.73
N ILE A 192 -4.82 -8.63 -6.73
CA ILE A 192 -5.42 -7.60 -5.85
C ILE A 192 -4.76 -7.68 -4.48
N LEU A 193 -4.27 -6.55 -3.99
CA LEU A 193 -3.63 -6.44 -2.69
C LEU A 193 -4.54 -5.68 -1.73
N ARG A 194 -5.16 -6.39 -0.76
CA ARG A 194 -5.88 -5.80 0.38
C ARG A 194 -4.86 -5.30 1.38
N ILE A 195 -4.46 -4.05 1.23
CA ILE A 195 -3.34 -3.45 1.95
C ILE A 195 -3.79 -3.04 3.35
N GLY A 196 -3.01 -3.46 4.36
CA GLY A 196 -3.15 -3.02 5.74
C GLY A 196 -2.57 -1.63 6.01
N ILE A 197 -2.38 -1.30 7.28
CA ILE A 197 -1.74 -0.05 7.70
C ILE A 197 -0.27 -0.11 7.33
N VAL A 198 0.16 0.71 6.37
CA VAL A 198 1.55 0.71 5.89
C VAL A 198 2.42 1.52 6.86
N LEU A 199 3.47 0.87 7.38
CA LEU A 199 4.44 1.48 8.29
C LEU A 199 5.71 1.89 7.53
N GLY A 200 6.18 3.11 7.76
CA GLY A 200 7.42 3.63 7.18
C GLY A 200 7.76 5.01 7.78
N PRO A 201 9.01 5.50 7.58
CA PRO A 201 9.57 6.60 8.37
C PRO A 201 8.99 7.99 8.06
N ASP A 202 8.49 8.22 6.86
CA ASP A 202 8.26 9.56 6.30
C ASP A 202 6.81 9.82 5.88
N GLY A 203 5.84 9.10 6.48
CA GLY A 203 4.43 9.29 6.15
C GLY A 203 3.50 8.22 6.71
N GLY A 204 2.34 8.07 6.09
CA GLY A 204 1.32 7.12 6.53
C GLY A 204 0.82 7.40 7.97
N ALA A 205 0.40 6.37 8.66
CA ALA A 205 -0.06 6.46 10.04
C ALA A 205 1.06 6.92 10.99
N LEU A 206 2.28 6.40 10.81
CA LEU A 206 3.44 6.78 11.64
C LEU A 206 3.79 8.26 11.48
N GLY A 207 3.72 8.82 10.28
CA GLY A 207 4.02 10.25 10.05
C GLY A 207 3.18 11.18 10.93
N LYS A 208 1.94 10.79 11.25
CA LYS A 208 1.05 11.54 12.16
C LYS A 208 1.34 11.27 13.64
N MET A 209 1.77 10.07 13.98
CA MET A 209 2.01 9.65 15.37
C MET A 209 3.39 10.07 15.88
N LEU A 210 4.42 9.97 15.06
CA LEU A 210 5.81 10.21 15.46
C LEU A 210 6.07 11.56 16.14
N PRO A 211 5.54 12.72 15.68
CA PRO A 211 5.77 14.00 16.36
C PRO A 211 5.26 13.99 17.80
N VAL A 212 4.07 13.42 18.03
CA VAL A 212 3.43 13.35 19.36
C VAL A 212 4.20 12.42 20.29
N PHE A 213 4.60 11.23 19.77
CA PHE A 213 5.38 10.26 20.54
C PHE A 213 6.77 10.77 20.86
N ARG A 214 7.48 11.42 19.91
CA ARG A 214 8.80 12.03 20.15
C ARG A 214 8.76 13.11 21.22
N ALA A 215 7.65 13.85 21.29
CA ALA A 215 7.43 14.87 22.34
C ALA A 215 7.07 14.24 23.72
N GLY A 216 6.91 12.91 23.82
CA GLY A 216 6.57 12.24 25.07
C GLY A 216 5.07 12.21 25.40
N PHE A 217 4.21 12.68 24.48
CA PHE A 217 2.75 12.72 24.66
C PHE A 217 2.04 11.57 23.92
N GLY A 218 2.77 10.53 23.55
CA GLY A 218 2.22 9.37 22.86
C GLY A 218 1.35 8.47 23.72
N GLY A 219 0.44 7.75 23.07
CA GLY A 219 -0.39 6.74 23.72
C GLY A 219 -1.39 6.11 22.75
N PRO A 220 -2.20 5.16 23.26
CA PRO A 220 -3.18 4.50 22.44
C PRO A 220 -4.29 5.46 21.97
N VAL A 221 -4.82 5.20 20.79
CA VAL A 221 -5.95 5.93 20.22
C VAL A 221 -7.25 5.27 20.65
N GLY A 222 -8.22 6.06 21.10
CA GLY A 222 -9.53 5.56 21.54
C GLY A 222 -9.42 4.57 22.71
N SER A 223 -10.04 3.41 22.56
CA SER A 223 -9.99 2.34 23.59
C SER A 223 -8.67 1.58 23.62
N GLY A 224 -7.87 1.68 22.57
CA GLY A 224 -6.66 0.87 22.38
C GLY A 224 -6.92 -0.61 22.05
N ARG A 225 -8.17 -1.05 22.06
CA ARG A 225 -8.54 -2.47 21.85
C ARG A 225 -8.78 -2.84 20.40
N GLN A 226 -8.88 -1.85 19.49
CA GLN A 226 -9.05 -2.10 18.06
C GLN A 226 -7.81 -2.78 17.49
N TRP A 227 -8.05 -3.66 16.50
CA TRP A 227 -7.00 -4.34 15.77
C TRP A 227 -6.31 -3.42 14.78
N MET A 228 -5.02 -3.62 14.62
CA MET A 228 -4.17 -2.98 13.60
C MET A 228 -3.52 -4.08 12.78
N SER A 229 -4.05 -4.31 11.59
CA SER A 229 -3.42 -5.16 10.58
C SER A 229 -2.49 -4.28 9.76
N TRP A 230 -1.19 -4.50 9.90
CA TRP A 230 -0.13 -3.63 9.39
C TRP A 230 0.81 -4.37 8.44
N ILE A 231 1.58 -3.62 7.65
CA ILE A 231 2.69 -4.13 6.86
C ILE A 231 3.81 -3.07 6.81
N HIS A 232 5.08 -3.47 6.83
CA HIS A 232 6.17 -2.53 6.58
C HIS A 232 6.19 -2.14 5.10
N ARG A 233 6.44 -0.85 4.80
CA ARG A 233 6.40 -0.32 3.42
C ARG A 233 7.34 -1.08 2.48
N HIS A 234 8.52 -1.46 2.96
CA HIS A 234 9.48 -2.25 2.20
C HIS A 234 8.92 -3.64 1.82
N ASP A 235 8.27 -4.33 2.76
CA ASP A 235 7.65 -5.63 2.47
C ASP A 235 6.49 -5.51 1.48
N LEU A 236 5.74 -4.42 1.53
CA LEU A 236 4.72 -4.13 0.51
C LEU A 236 5.36 -3.91 -0.87
N CYS A 237 6.48 -3.18 -0.96
CA CYS A 237 7.21 -2.99 -2.23
C CYS A 237 7.71 -4.34 -2.78
N ARG A 238 8.28 -5.19 -1.93
CA ARG A 238 8.72 -6.55 -2.29
C ARG A 238 7.56 -7.44 -2.75
N LEU A 239 6.41 -7.35 -2.09
CA LEU A 239 5.22 -8.08 -2.49
C LEU A 239 4.70 -7.64 -3.87
N ILE A 240 4.70 -6.33 -4.14
CA ILE A 240 4.31 -5.79 -5.45
C ILE A 240 5.27 -6.28 -6.53
N ALA A 241 6.59 -6.26 -6.29
CA ALA A 241 7.59 -6.79 -7.22
C ALA A 241 7.40 -8.29 -7.46
N ALA A 242 7.22 -9.09 -6.40
CA ALA A 242 6.93 -10.52 -6.54
C ALA A 242 5.65 -10.77 -7.35
N ALA A 243 4.59 -9.99 -7.11
CA ALA A 243 3.34 -10.09 -7.86
C ALA A 243 3.50 -9.71 -9.35
N LEU A 244 4.43 -8.83 -9.70
CA LEU A 244 4.76 -8.49 -11.09
C LEU A 244 5.53 -9.61 -11.78
N GLU A 245 6.52 -10.18 -11.11
CA GLU A 245 7.52 -11.10 -11.68
C GLU A 245 7.09 -12.57 -11.64
N ASP A 246 6.48 -13.02 -10.53
CA ASP A 246 6.09 -14.41 -10.32
C ASP A 246 4.66 -14.66 -10.78
N THR A 247 4.51 -15.48 -11.82
CA THR A 247 3.22 -15.82 -12.42
C THR A 247 2.30 -16.65 -11.52
N THR A 248 2.82 -17.21 -10.43
CA THR A 248 2.01 -17.97 -9.45
C THR A 248 1.14 -17.05 -8.57
N TYR A 249 1.50 -15.76 -8.48
CA TYR A 249 0.64 -14.78 -7.81
C TYR A 249 -0.56 -14.44 -8.68
N SER A 250 -1.77 -14.76 -8.23
CA SER A 250 -3.02 -14.40 -8.89
C SER A 250 -4.19 -14.28 -7.91
N GLY A 251 -5.18 -13.44 -8.22
CA GLY A 251 -6.33 -13.20 -7.35
C GLY A 251 -6.01 -12.29 -6.15
N MET A 252 -6.72 -12.45 -5.03
CA MET A 252 -6.67 -11.56 -3.87
C MET A 252 -5.64 -12.02 -2.84
N TYR A 253 -4.89 -11.07 -2.25
CA TYR A 253 -3.95 -11.28 -1.15
C TYR A 253 -4.14 -10.23 -0.07
N ASN A 254 -4.11 -10.66 1.19
CA ASN A 254 -4.02 -9.76 2.33
C ASN A 254 -2.57 -9.28 2.48
N ALA A 255 -2.30 -8.06 2.04
CA ALA A 255 -0.99 -7.44 2.16
C ALA A 255 -0.81 -6.86 3.57
N VAL A 256 -0.62 -7.76 4.52
CA VAL A 256 -0.40 -7.49 5.95
C VAL A 256 0.74 -8.35 6.49
N ALA A 257 1.37 -7.92 7.59
CA ALA A 257 2.33 -8.73 8.33
C ALA A 257 1.64 -9.94 9.01
N PRO A 258 2.40 -10.99 9.36
CA PRO A 258 1.82 -12.23 9.91
C PRO A 258 1.00 -12.03 11.19
N GLU A 259 1.39 -11.06 12.01
CA GLU A 259 0.80 -10.84 13.33
C GLU A 259 0.16 -9.45 13.43
N PRO A 260 -1.19 -9.36 13.29
CA PRO A 260 -1.92 -8.15 13.64
C PRO A 260 -1.86 -7.91 15.14
N VAL A 261 -1.83 -6.64 15.55
CA VAL A 261 -1.70 -6.24 16.96
C VAL A 261 -2.86 -5.38 17.42
N ARG A 262 -3.07 -5.24 18.73
CA ARG A 262 -4.00 -4.23 19.26
C ARG A 262 -3.34 -2.85 19.25
N MET A 263 -4.15 -1.79 19.11
CA MET A 263 -3.64 -0.41 19.11
C MET A 263 -2.86 -0.07 20.41
N ALA A 264 -3.25 -0.60 21.55
CA ALA A 264 -2.51 -0.40 22.80
C ALA A 264 -1.10 -1.00 22.73
N ASP A 265 -0.97 -2.22 22.20
CA ASP A 265 0.33 -2.90 22.02
C ASP A 265 1.19 -2.18 20.99
N PHE A 266 0.57 -1.71 19.91
CA PHE A 266 1.24 -0.88 18.92
C PHE A 266 1.81 0.41 19.52
N ALA A 267 0.99 1.14 20.31
CA ALA A 267 1.42 2.36 20.97
C ALA A 267 2.56 2.10 21.97
N ALA A 268 2.47 1.01 22.75
CA ALA A 268 3.53 0.61 23.66
C ALA A 268 4.83 0.26 22.92
N ALA A 269 4.75 -0.49 21.81
CA ALA A 269 5.90 -0.84 20.99
C ALA A 269 6.54 0.40 20.36
N LEU A 270 5.74 1.34 19.84
CA LEU A 270 6.22 2.60 19.27
C LEU A 270 6.91 3.47 20.34
N GLY A 271 6.34 3.56 21.55
CA GLY A 271 6.97 4.24 22.68
C GLY A 271 8.35 3.65 23.01
N ARG A 272 8.43 2.30 23.11
CA ARG A 272 9.71 1.60 23.35
C ARG A 272 10.74 1.87 22.24
N SER A 273 10.32 1.80 20.98
CA SER A 273 11.21 2.07 19.84
C SER A 273 11.80 3.49 19.85
N LEU A 274 11.08 4.46 20.39
CA LEU A 274 11.52 5.85 20.51
C LEU A 274 12.19 6.18 21.85
N GLY A 275 12.24 5.25 22.81
CA GLY A 275 12.68 5.53 24.19
C GLY A 275 11.78 6.57 24.87
N ARG A 276 10.48 6.58 24.59
CA ARG A 276 9.51 7.56 25.11
C ARG A 276 8.32 6.86 25.79
N PRO A 277 7.72 7.49 26.82
CA PRO A 277 6.48 6.99 27.40
C PRO A 277 5.34 7.01 26.37
N SER A 278 4.39 6.08 26.53
CA SER A 278 3.22 5.95 25.65
C SER A 278 1.92 5.81 26.46
N LEU A 279 1.78 6.64 27.48
CA LEU A 279 0.73 6.51 28.52
C LEU A 279 -0.47 7.45 28.31
N LEU A 280 -0.37 8.43 27.39
CA LEU A 280 -1.41 9.45 27.22
C LEU A 280 -2.37 9.06 26.10
N PRO A 281 -3.56 8.50 26.42
CA PRO A 281 -4.50 8.09 25.38
C PRO A 281 -5.07 9.30 24.63
N VAL A 282 -5.22 9.15 23.31
CA VAL A 282 -5.95 10.14 22.49
C VAL A 282 -7.44 9.82 22.58
N PRO A 283 -8.27 10.69 23.20
CA PRO A 283 -9.69 10.42 23.34
C PRO A 283 -10.41 10.29 21.98
N GLY A 284 -11.18 9.20 21.80
CA GLY A 284 -11.91 8.96 20.57
C GLY A 284 -12.92 10.07 20.23
N ALA A 285 -13.47 10.75 21.24
CA ALA A 285 -14.38 11.88 21.07
C ALA A 285 -13.73 13.03 20.28
N ILE A 286 -12.45 13.31 20.54
CA ILE A 286 -11.69 14.35 19.81
C ILE A 286 -11.54 13.96 18.33
N LEU A 287 -11.24 12.69 18.05
CA LEU A 287 -11.11 12.21 16.68
C LEU A 287 -12.46 12.22 15.94
N ARG A 288 -13.56 11.87 16.61
CA ARG A 288 -14.90 12.00 16.01
C ARG A 288 -15.26 13.45 15.71
N LEU A 289 -14.87 14.38 16.59
CA LEU A 289 -15.08 15.81 16.35
C LEU A 289 -14.31 16.31 15.13
N LEU A 290 -13.06 15.85 14.95
CA LEU A 290 -12.18 16.30 13.88
C LEU A 290 -12.49 15.61 12.53
N LEU A 291 -12.69 14.31 12.54
CA LEU A 291 -12.79 13.48 11.33
C LEU A 291 -14.24 13.07 10.99
N GLY A 292 -15.21 13.35 11.87
CA GLY A 292 -16.58 12.87 11.69
C GLY A 292 -16.63 11.34 11.58
N ASP A 293 -17.38 10.81 10.63
CA ASP A 293 -17.50 9.38 10.37
C ASP A 293 -16.15 8.76 9.92
N GLY A 294 -15.26 9.55 9.34
CA GLY A 294 -13.90 9.12 9.01
C GLY A 294 -13.05 8.70 10.21
N ALA A 295 -13.46 9.05 11.45
CA ALA A 295 -12.82 8.58 12.68
C ALA A 295 -12.87 7.05 12.85
N GLN A 296 -13.84 6.38 12.22
CA GLN A 296 -13.95 4.93 12.21
C GLN A 296 -12.64 4.26 11.76
N VAL A 297 -11.97 4.80 10.76
CA VAL A 297 -10.68 4.27 10.22
C VAL A 297 -9.59 4.11 11.28
N VAL A 298 -9.61 4.96 12.32
CA VAL A 298 -8.59 4.98 13.37
C VAL A 298 -9.10 4.47 14.73
N LEU A 299 -10.41 4.47 14.94
CA LEU A 299 -11.04 4.05 16.20
C LEU A 299 -11.50 2.59 16.21
N GLU A 300 -11.66 2.01 15.04
CA GLU A 300 -12.10 0.65 14.83
C GLU A 300 -11.06 -0.09 13.98
N GLY A 301 -11.21 -1.39 13.83
CA GLY A 301 -10.26 -2.19 13.07
C GLY A 301 -10.69 -3.64 12.96
N GLN A 302 -9.89 -4.42 12.27
CA GLN A 302 -10.12 -5.83 11.98
C GLN A 302 -8.84 -6.64 12.10
N GLN A 303 -8.96 -7.88 12.54
CA GLN A 303 -7.86 -8.84 12.59
C GLN A 303 -7.76 -9.58 11.25
N VAL A 304 -6.84 -9.14 10.39
CA VAL A 304 -6.64 -9.71 9.06
C VAL A 304 -5.37 -10.55 9.01
N LEU A 305 -5.46 -11.74 8.44
CA LEU A 305 -4.38 -12.71 8.35
C LEU A 305 -3.96 -12.92 6.88
N PRO A 306 -2.64 -13.00 6.58
CA PRO A 306 -2.11 -13.18 5.22
C PRO A 306 -2.02 -14.67 4.87
N GLU A 307 -3.15 -15.41 4.85
CA GLU A 307 -3.17 -16.86 4.69
C GLU A 307 -2.56 -17.28 3.35
N ARG A 308 -2.89 -16.57 2.27
CA ARG A 308 -2.37 -16.88 0.94
C ARG A 308 -0.89 -16.52 0.78
N LEU A 309 -0.41 -15.43 1.41
CA LEU A 309 1.02 -15.11 1.41
C LEU A 309 1.83 -16.15 2.18
N ALA A 310 1.29 -16.65 3.30
CA ALA A 310 1.90 -17.74 4.05
C ALA A 310 1.98 -19.04 3.21
N ALA A 311 0.88 -19.41 2.54
CA ALA A 311 0.84 -20.57 1.64
C ALA A 311 1.78 -20.41 0.43
N GLN A 312 1.96 -19.19 -0.09
CA GLN A 312 2.88 -18.85 -1.17
C GLN A 312 4.35 -18.85 -0.73
N GLY A 313 4.63 -18.91 0.58
CA GLY A 313 5.98 -18.86 1.12
C GLY A 313 6.61 -17.45 1.03
N PHE A 314 5.81 -16.40 1.00
CA PHE A 314 6.32 -15.03 1.00
C PHE A 314 7.14 -14.76 2.26
N ARG A 315 8.38 -14.27 2.08
CA ARG A 315 9.30 -14.00 3.18
C ARG A 315 9.33 -12.50 3.47
N TYR A 316 8.78 -12.12 4.62
CA TYR A 316 8.86 -10.76 5.13
C TYR A 316 10.28 -10.43 5.59
N GLN A 317 10.71 -9.19 5.34
CA GLN A 317 11.91 -8.64 5.96
C GLN A 317 11.62 -8.14 7.37
N TYR A 318 10.41 -7.68 7.59
CA TYR A 318 9.93 -7.15 8.87
C TYR A 318 8.65 -7.88 9.32
N PRO A 319 8.75 -9.18 9.69
CA PRO A 319 7.57 -9.94 10.16
C PRO A 319 7.10 -9.52 11.55
N ASP A 320 7.99 -8.94 12.34
CA ASP A 320 7.79 -8.54 13.73
C ASP A 320 7.61 -7.02 13.84
N LEU A 321 6.63 -6.61 14.67
CA LEU A 321 6.29 -5.19 14.85
C LEU A 321 7.46 -4.37 15.41
N SER A 322 8.23 -4.93 16.35
CA SER A 322 9.32 -4.20 17.00
C SER A 322 10.44 -3.93 16.01
N ALA A 323 10.79 -4.90 15.16
CA ALA A 323 11.75 -4.75 14.08
C ALA A 323 11.26 -3.73 13.03
N ALA A 324 9.98 -3.81 12.63
CA ALA A 324 9.38 -2.87 11.69
C ALA A 324 9.37 -1.43 12.21
N LEU A 325 8.99 -1.23 13.47
CA LEU A 325 9.02 0.09 14.10
C LEU A 325 10.46 0.59 14.30
N GLY A 326 11.40 -0.28 14.69
CA GLY A 326 12.82 0.04 14.78
C GLY A 326 13.35 0.61 13.46
N ALA A 327 13.09 -0.07 12.35
CA ALA A 327 13.48 0.39 11.01
C ALA A 327 12.78 1.71 10.63
N ALA A 328 11.48 1.83 10.90
CA ALA A 328 10.70 3.00 10.54
C ALA A 328 10.96 4.24 11.41
N THR A 329 11.57 4.08 12.60
CA THR A 329 11.83 5.19 13.53
C THR A 329 13.30 5.61 13.60
N SER A 330 14.20 4.79 13.05
CA SER A 330 15.63 5.09 13.00
C SER A 330 15.92 6.34 12.19
N PRO A 331 16.75 7.27 12.68
CA PRO A 331 17.17 8.42 11.89
C PRO A 331 18.12 7.96 10.78
N GLY A 332 17.61 7.88 9.54
CA GLY A 332 18.43 7.92 8.34
C GLY A 332 19.16 6.66 7.92
N LEU A 333 18.47 5.74 7.24
CA LEU A 333 18.99 5.14 6.03
C LEU A 333 18.31 5.89 4.87
N ARG A 334 18.89 7.02 4.48
CA ARG A 334 18.53 7.79 3.27
C ARG A 334 19.39 7.31 2.12
#